data_8ea0eb6cd144f5903e87962da401b59b
#
_entry.id   8ea0eb6cd144f5903e87962da401b59b
#
_cell.length_a   1.000
_cell.length_b   1.000
_cell.length_c   1.000
_cell.angle_alpha   90.00
_cell.angle_beta   90.00
_cell.angle_gamma   90.00
#
_symmetry.space_group_name_H-M   'P 1'
#
loop_
_entity.id
_entity.type
_entity.pdbx_description
1 polymer ?
#
loop_
_entity_poly.entity_id
_entity_poly.type
_entity_poly.pdbx_seq_one_letter_code
_entity_poly.pdbx_strand_id
1 'polypeptide(L)'
;MSGCIRQCDWDDYDVCRSCGTDYSPPKTETPPKKLRPFHLAFPVDNLASAKKFYTEVLGCSIGREKEESCVFNFYGHQIVAHKVTEMPDVLVNPVDGKEIPALHFGLVMEWEDWHQLKNKLDSNHTEFVIGPYTRYENLPGSQATMFIKDPSGNHLEFKTFRDDSAIFDSSW
;
A
#
# COMPACT_ATOMS: atom_id res chain seq x y z
N MET A 1 15.35 -25.41 28.67
CA MET A 1 14.38 -26.05 27.77
C MET A 1 14.56 -25.46 26.39
N SER A 2 15.37 -26.11 25.56
CA SER A 2 15.65 -25.68 24.19
C SER A 2 14.49 -26.14 23.30
N GLY A 3 13.64 -25.18 22.91
CA GLY A 3 12.50 -25.43 22.04
C GLY A 3 12.94 -25.96 20.67
N CYS A 4 12.28 -26.99 20.21
CA CYS A 4 12.40 -27.55 18.87
C CYS A 4 11.89 -26.50 17.85
N ILE A 5 12.79 -25.66 17.30
CA ILE A 5 12.45 -24.60 16.33
C ILE A 5 12.91 -24.96 14.90
N ARG A 6 13.48 -26.14 14.65
CA ARG A 6 13.99 -26.51 13.33
C ARG A 6 13.48 -27.87 12.90
N GLN A 7 12.65 -27.86 11.83
CA GLN A 7 12.12 -29.04 11.15
C GLN A 7 11.08 -29.85 11.95
N CYS A 8 9.96 -29.23 12.26
CA CYS A 8 8.76 -29.97 12.63
C CYS A 8 8.06 -30.51 11.38
N ASP A 9 7.78 -31.80 11.38
CA ASP A 9 6.91 -32.44 10.39
C ASP A 9 5.49 -32.42 10.97
N TRP A 10 4.64 -31.57 10.43
CA TRP A 10 3.27 -31.30 10.92
C TRP A 10 2.29 -32.28 10.27
N ASP A 11 1.36 -32.82 11.03
CA ASP A 11 0.26 -33.64 10.51
C ASP A 11 -0.95 -32.76 10.13
N ASP A 12 -1.98 -33.37 9.57
CA ASP A 12 -3.23 -32.71 9.17
C ASP A 12 -4.03 -32.12 10.35
N TYR A 13 -3.56 -32.28 11.58
CA TYR A 13 -4.17 -31.78 12.82
C TYR A 13 -3.26 -30.78 13.55
N ASP A 14 -2.25 -30.23 12.86
CA ASP A 14 -1.29 -29.27 13.44
C ASP A 14 -0.50 -29.78 14.65
N VAL A 15 -0.32 -31.12 14.76
CA VAL A 15 0.50 -31.77 15.79
C VAL A 15 1.85 -32.13 15.20
N CYS A 16 2.93 -31.71 15.84
CA CYS A 16 4.26 -32.12 15.43
C CYS A 16 4.51 -33.58 15.66
N ARG A 17 4.67 -34.40 14.61
CA ARG A 17 4.89 -35.83 14.67
C ARG A 17 6.17 -36.22 15.40
N SER A 18 7.16 -35.33 15.47
CA SER A 18 8.45 -35.60 16.09
C SER A 18 8.49 -35.31 17.60
N CYS A 19 7.70 -34.37 18.09
CA CYS A 19 7.72 -33.94 19.50
C CYS A 19 6.35 -33.89 20.17
N GLY A 20 5.26 -34.13 19.45
CA GLY A 20 3.90 -34.12 19.98
C GLY A 20 3.40 -32.75 20.44
N THR A 21 4.07 -31.67 19.98
CA THR A 21 3.67 -30.30 20.34
C THR A 21 2.52 -29.87 19.45
N ASP A 22 1.40 -29.48 20.04
CA ASP A 22 0.27 -28.91 19.32
C ASP A 22 0.67 -27.51 18.80
N TYR A 23 0.46 -27.27 17.51
CA TYR A 23 0.50 -25.94 16.96
C TYR A 23 -0.85 -25.27 17.23
N SER A 24 -0.89 -24.41 18.20
CA SER A 24 -1.96 -23.41 18.27
C SER A 24 -1.47 -22.19 17.51
N PRO A 25 -2.01 -21.88 16.31
CA PRO A 25 -1.68 -20.63 15.64
C PRO A 25 -1.93 -19.50 16.63
N PRO A 26 -1.06 -18.47 16.65
CA PRO A 26 -1.29 -17.32 17.50
C PRO A 26 -2.71 -16.83 17.26
N LYS A 27 -3.51 -16.73 18.33
CA LYS A 27 -4.87 -16.19 18.22
C LYS A 27 -4.74 -14.88 17.48
N THR A 28 -5.39 -14.76 16.32
CA THR A 28 -5.48 -13.50 15.61
C THR A 28 -6.08 -12.50 16.60
N GLU A 29 -5.24 -11.61 17.14
CA GLU A 29 -5.73 -10.58 18.02
C GLU A 29 -6.78 -9.79 17.23
N THR A 30 -7.93 -9.60 17.83
CA THR A 30 -8.97 -8.76 17.25
C THR A 30 -8.34 -7.41 16.91
N PRO A 31 -8.41 -6.93 15.67
CA PRO A 31 -7.81 -5.66 15.32
C PRO A 31 -8.29 -4.58 16.29
N PRO A 32 -7.43 -3.62 16.65
CA PRO A 32 -7.79 -2.60 17.62
C PRO A 32 -9.07 -1.88 17.17
N LYS A 33 -9.99 -1.60 18.09
CA LYS A 33 -11.28 -0.92 17.81
C LYS A 33 -11.14 0.38 17.01
N LYS A 34 -9.94 0.99 17.03
CA LYS A 34 -9.58 2.16 16.24
C LYS A 34 -8.20 1.94 15.64
N LEU A 35 -8.14 1.88 14.34
CA LEU A 35 -6.87 1.85 13.62
C LEU A 35 -6.06 3.11 13.94
N ARG A 36 -4.76 2.91 14.20
CA ARG A 36 -3.79 3.99 14.28
C ARG A 36 -3.29 4.33 12.88
N PRO A 37 -2.90 5.59 12.62
CA PRO A 37 -2.26 5.94 11.36
C PRO A 37 -1.08 5.00 11.04
N PHE A 38 -1.04 4.50 9.84
CA PHE A 38 0.15 3.84 9.29
C PHE A 38 1.26 4.89 9.13
N HIS A 39 2.52 4.48 9.28
CA HIS A 39 3.68 5.33 9.07
C HIS A 39 4.55 4.75 7.95
N LEU A 40 4.88 5.60 6.96
CA LEU A 40 5.80 5.30 5.87
C LEU A 40 6.82 6.41 5.71
N ALA A 41 8.10 6.06 5.59
CA ALA A 41 9.14 6.97 5.14
C ALA A 41 9.58 6.59 3.72
N PHE A 42 9.77 7.59 2.85
CA PHE A 42 10.14 7.37 1.45
C PHE A 42 11.11 8.45 0.95
N PRO A 43 11.99 8.13 -0.01
CA PRO A 43 12.97 9.08 -0.52
C PRO A 43 12.35 10.04 -1.54
N VAL A 44 12.86 11.25 -1.59
CA VAL A 44 12.61 12.23 -2.66
C VAL A 44 13.91 12.97 -3.00
N ASP A 45 14.11 13.31 -4.26
CA ASP A 45 15.25 14.11 -4.69
C ASP A 45 15.01 15.62 -4.49
N ASN A 46 13.73 16.05 -4.52
CA ASN A 46 13.34 17.44 -4.39
C ASN A 46 12.12 17.62 -3.47
N LEU A 47 12.33 18.12 -2.24
CA LEU A 47 11.26 18.38 -1.29
C LEU A 47 10.24 19.43 -1.74
N ALA A 48 10.66 20.46 -2.49
CA ALA A 48 9.74 21.49 -2.95
C ALA A 48 8.74 20.91 -3.95
N SER A 49 9.22 20.12 -4.92
CA SER A 49 8.38 19.41 -5.89
C SER A 49 7.47 18.39 -5.21
N ALA A 50 7.99 17.65 -4.26
CA ALA A 50 7.20 16.69 -3.47
C ALA A 50 6.09 17.42 -2.69
N LYS A 51 6.41 18.50 -1.98
CA LYS A 51 5.40 19.31 -1.26
C LYS A 51 4.28 19.75 -2.18
N LYS A 52 4.63 20.33 -3.33
CA LYS A 52 3.64 20.77 -4.31
C LYS A 52 2.73 19.62 -4.77
N PHE A 53 3.32 18.48 -5.13
CA PHE A 53 2.56 17.31 -5.58
C PHE A 53 1.62 16.78 -4.51
N TYR A 54 2.13 16.49 -3.31
CA TYR A 54 1.31 15.91 -2.24
C TYR A 54 0.21 16.88 -1.75
N THR A 55 0.43 18.19 -1.76
CA THR A 55 -0.59 19.18 -1.33
C THR A 55 -1.57 19.57 -2.44
N GLU A 56 -1.09 19.94 -3.60
CA GLU A 56 -1.95 20.49 -4.66
C GLU A 56 -2.63 19.38 -5.46
N VAL A 57 -1.88 18.32 -5.83
CA VAL A 57 -2.43 17.23 -6.62
C VAL A 57 -3.22 16.24 -5.73
N LEU A 58 -2.61 15.75 -4.65
CA LEU A 58 -3.25 14.76 -3.79
C LEU A 58 -4.11 15.35 -2.66
N GLY A 59 -3.93 16.62 -2.31
CA GLY A 59 -4.73 17.28 -1.28
C GLY A 59 -4.30 16.98 0.15
N CYS A 60 -3.06 16.49 0.35
CA CYS A 60 -2.51 16.24 1.67
C CYS A 60 -2.25 17.54 2.42
N SER A 61 -2.45 17.54 3.74
CA SER A 61 -1.95 18.62 4.56
C SER A 61 -0.52 18.35 5.02
N ILE A 62 0.27 19.42 5.17
CA ILE A 62 1.64 19.34 5.68
C ILE A 62 1.60 19.33 7.21
N GLY A 63 2.41 18.45 7.79
CA GLY A 63 2.69 18.40 9.21
C GLY A 63 4.02 19.10 9.55
N ARG A 64 4.90 18.40 10.28
CA ARG A 64 6.21 18.95 10.62
C ARG A 64 7.14 18.96 9.41
N GLU A 65 7.78 20.11 9.19
CA GLU A 65 8.83 20.28 8.19
C GLU A 65 10.21 20.41 8.83
N LYS A 66 11.22 19.94 8.12
CA LYS A 66 12.65 20.15 8.38
C LYS A 66 13.35 20.42 7.04
N GLU A 67 14.62 20.80 7.08
CA GLU A 67 15.42 21.09 5.90
C GLU A 67 15.46 19.89 4.91
N GLU A 68 15.60 18.67 5.44
CA GLU A 68 15.75 17.45 4.64
C GLU A 68 14.54 16.50 4.75
N SER A 69 13.40 16.94 5.31
CA SER A 69 12.22 16.09 5.43
C SER A 69 10.92 16.87 5.59
N CYS A 70 9.83 16.26 5.11
CA CYS A 70 8.48 16.80 5.25
C CYS A 70 7.49 15.68 5.59
N VAL A 71 6.67 15.91 6.62
CA VAL A 71 5.59 15.02 7.03
C VAL A 71 4.31 15.42 6.34
N PHE A 72 3.60 14.47 5.76
CA PHE A 72 2.28 14.69 5.18
C PHE A 72 1.22 13.87 5.92
N ASN A 73 0.04 14.45 6.06
CA ASN A 73 -1.18 13.71 6.38
C ASN A 73 -1.76 13.15 5.06
N PHE A 74 -1.49 11.89 4.81
CA PHE A 74 -1.92 11.18 3.60
C PHE A 74 -3.23 10.45 3.91
N TYR A 75 -4.36 11.15 3.76
CA TYR A 75 -5.70 10.63 4.05
C TYR A 75 -5.84 9.99 5.44
N GLY A 76 -5.26 10.61 6.46
CA GLY A 76 -5.27 10.12 7.83
C GLY A 76 -4.07 9.24 8.22
N HIS A 77 -3.22 8.86 7.26
CA HIS A 77 -1.95 8.18 7.52
C HIS A 77 -0.78 9.17 7.53
N GLN A 78 0.30 8.79 8.21
CA GLN A 78 1.51 9.62 8.28
C GLN A 78 2.53 9.10 7.27
N ILE A 79 2.84 9.89 6.25
CA ILE A 79 3.97 9.62 5.37
C ILE A 79 5.03 10.71 5.48
N VAL A 80 6.30 10.36 5.32
CA VAL A 80 7.42 11.27 5.48
C VAL A 80 8.33 11.20 4.26
N ALA A 81 8.40 12.30 3.52
CA ALA A 81 9.41 12.44 2.47
C ALA A 81 10.76 12.80 3.10
N HIS A 82 11.79 12.04 2.78
CA HIS A 82 13.18 12.31 3.12
C HIS A 82 13.95 12.67 1.86
N LYS A 83 14.59 13.83 1.87
CA LYS A 83 15.45 14.24 0.78
C LYS A 83 16.70 13.38 0.72
N VAL A 84 17.01 12.89 -0.46
CA VAL A 84 18.20 12.07 -0.77
C VAL A 84 18.94 12.68 -1.96
N THR A 85 20.20 12.33 -2.12
CA THR A 85 21.00 12.77 -3.25
C THR A 85 20.83 11.89 -4.48
N GLU A 86 20.41 10.65 -4.28
CA GLU A 86 20.22 9.66 -5.34
C GLU A 86 18.98 8.80 -5.02
N MET A 87 18.11 8.65 -6.00
CA MET A 87 16.91 7.82 -5.87
C MET A 87 17.26 6.34 -6.13
N PRO A 88 16.64 5.40 -5.39
CA PRO A 88 16.84 3.97 -5.62
C PRO A 88 16.27 3.53 -6.97
N ASP A 89 16.87 2.49 -7.55
CA ASP A 89 16.36 1.83 -8.74
C ASP A 89 14.96 1.23 -8.51
N VAL A 90 14.13 1.29 -9.53
CA VAL A 90 12.78 0.72 -9.51
C VAL A 90 12.83 -0.71 -10.01
N LEU A 91 12.49 -1.65 -9.14
CA LEU A 91 12.26 -3.05 -9.51
C LEU A 91 10.81 -3.23 -9.95
N VAL A 92 10.59 -4.01 -11.01
CA VAL A 92 9.25 -4.30 -11.54
C VAL A 92 8.95 -5.80 -11.52
N ASN A 93 7.69 -6.14 -11.33
CA ASN A 93 7.17 -7.51 -11.43
C ASN A 93 6.08 -7.57 -12.51
N PRO A 94 6.05 -8.60 -13.35
CA PRO A 94 4.95 -8.79 -14.28
C PRO A 94 3.70 -9.26 -13.55
N VAL A 95 2.62 -8.47 -13.64
CA VAL A 95 1.30 -8.79 -13.10
C VAL A 95 0.24 -8.43 -14.14
N ASP A 96 -0.62 -9.37 -14.51
CA ASP A 96 -1.68 -9.21 -15.52
C ASP A 96 -1.16 -8.62 -16.86
N GLY A 97 0.05 -9.03 -17.28
CA GLY A 97 0.69 -8.52 -18.50
C GLY A 97 1.19 -7.07 -18.43
N LYS A 98 1.24 -6.48 -17.23
CA LYS A 98 1.78 -5.15 -16.95
C LYS A 98 3.03 -5.26 -16.07
N GLU A 99 3.97 -4.36 -16.28
CA GLU A 99 5.13 -4.21 -15.40
C GLU A 99 4.73 -3.36 -14.19
N ILE A 100 4.49 -4.03 -13.06
CA ILE A 100 4.11 -3.38 -11.82
C ILE A 100 5.35 -3.07 -10.99
N PRO A 101 5.56 -1.82 -10.55
CA PRO A 101 6.65 -1.50 -9.63
C PRO A 101 6.54 -2.33 -8.35
N ALA A 102 7.59 -3.10 -8.03
CA ALA A 102 7.58 -3.96 -6.85
C ALA A 102 7.48 -3.15 -5.55
N LEU A 103 8.15 -2.00 -5.52
CA LEU A 103 8.02 -1.02 -4.43
C LEU A 103 7.05 0.08 -4.87
N HIS A 104 5.89 0.07 -4.28
CA HIS A 104 4.90 1.14 -4.40
C HIS A 104 4.13 1.25 -3.08
N PHE A 105 3.45 2.36 -2.88
CA PHE A 105 2.58 2.56 -1.73
C PHE A 105 1.33 3.33 -2.16
N GLY A 106 0.31 3.32 -1.31
CA GLY A 106 -0.94 4.01 -1.61
C GLY A 106 -2.03 3.64 -0.63
N LEU A 107 -3.26 3.67 -1.10
CA LEU A 107 -4.44 3.50 -0.25
C LEU A 107 -5.43 2.54 -0.89
N VAL A 108 -6.06 1.74 -0.04
CA VAL A 108 -7.38 1.17 -0.32
C VAL A 108 -8.39 2.22 0.13
N MET A 109 -9.24 2.67 -0.78
CA MET A 109 -10.16 3.79 -0.60
C MET A 109 -11.60 3.30 -0.70
N GLU A 110 -12.52 4.06 -0.11
CA GLU A 110 -13.94 3.91 -0.41
C GLU A 110 -14.20 4.11 -1.91
N TRP A 111 -15.20 3.42 -2.46
CA TRP A 111 -15.50 3.44 -3.89
C TRP A 111 -15.68 4.85 -4.43
N GLU A 112 -16.46 5.68 -3.75
CA GLU A 112 -16.74 7.05 -4.17
C GLU A 112 -15.52 7.97 -4.08
N ASP A 113 -14.71 7.84 -3.04
CA ASP A 113 -13.50 8.65 -2.82
C ASP A 113 -12.44 8.34 -3.89
N TRP A 114 -12.31 7.06 -4.29
CA TRP A 114 -11.43 6.66 -5.38
C TRP A 114 -11.84 7.31 -6.71
N HIS A 115 -13.14 7.35 -7.02
CA HIS A 115 -13.64 7.98 -8.23
C HIS A 115 -13.46 9.50 -8.20
N GLN A 116 -13.64 10.14 -7.05
CA GLN A 116 -13.36 11.57 -6.88
C GLN A 116 -11.87 11.88 -7.09
N LEU A 117 -10.97 11.08 -6.51
CA LEU A 117 -9.54 11.23 -6.73
C LEU A 117 -9.17 11.02 -8.20
N LYS A 118 -9.69 9.95 -8.84
CA LYS A 118 -9.50 9.71 -10.28
C LYS A 118 -9.87 10.94 -11.11
N ASN A 119 -11.08 11.49 -10.89
CA ASN A 119 -11.56 12.65 -11.64
C ASN A 119 -10.69 13.90 -11.40
N LYS A 120 -10.19 14.08 -10.17
CA LYS A 120 -9.26 15.15 -9.83
C LYS A 120 -7.93 15.00 -10.57
N LEU A 121 -7.37 13.78 -10.62
CA LEU A 121 -6.13 13.49 -11.33
C LEU A 121 -6.28 13.71 -12.84
N ASP A 122 -7.38 13.27 -13.43
CA ASP A 122 -7.71 13.53 -14.84
C ASP A 122 -7.80 15.05 -15.13
N SER A 123 -8.48 15.80 -14.26
CA SER A 123 -8.64 17.26 -14.42
C SER A 123 -7.31 18.01 -14.29
N ASN A 124 -6.38 17.48 -13.51
CA ASN A 124 -5.03 18.01 -13.36
C ASN A 124 -4.05 17.52 -14.44
N HIS A 125 -4.53 16.76 -15.43
CA HIS A 125 -3.71 16.14 -16.47
C HIS A 125 -2.56 15.30 -15.90
N THR A 126 -2.80 14.62 -14.77
CA THR A 126 -1.81 13.74 -14.15
C THR A 126 -1.62 12.51 -15.03
N GLU A 127 -0.38 12.19 -15.37
CA GLU A 127 -0.06 11.00 -16.14
C GLU A 127 -0.21 9.74 -15.29
N PHE A 128 -1.00 8.77 -15.78
CA PHE A 128 -1.12 7.46 -15.17
C PHE A 128 -0.03 6.52 -15.71
N VAL A 129 0.75 5.92 -14.82
CA VAL A 129 1.68 4.83 -15.15
C VAL A 129 0.92 3.59 -15.58
N ILE A 130 -0.13 3.28 -14.81
CA ILE A 130 -1.12 2.28 -15.15
C ILE A 130 -2.47 2.98 -15.03
N GLY A 131 -3.17 3.10 -16.14
CA GLY A 131 -4.45 3.79 -16.21
C GLY A 131 -5.51 3.15 -15.32
N PRO A 132 -6.53 3.92 -14.92
CA PRO A 132 -7.64 3.39 -14.15
C PRO A 132 -8.28 2.20 -14.85
N TYR A 133 -8.36 1.04 -14.18
CA TYR A 133 -9.06 -0.14 -14.71
C TYR A 133 -9.64 -0.98 -13.58
N THR A 134 -10.65 -1.78 -13.91
CA THR A 134 -11.26 -2.73 -12.99
C THR A 134 -10.67 -4.11 -13.21
N ARG A 135 -10.23 -4.76 -12.12
CA ARG A 135 -9.82 -6.17 -12.09
C ARG A 135 -10.99 -7.01 -11.59
N TYR A 136 -11.07 -8.25 -12.03
CA TYR A 136 -12.06 -9.23 -11.61
C TYR A 136 -13.50 -8.71 -11.79
N GLU A 137 -13.75 -8.00 -12.90
CA GLU A 137 -15.07 -7.42 -13.18
C GLU A 137 -16.16 -8.48 -13.13
N ASN A 138 -17.24 -8.20 -12.40
CA ASN A 138 -18.36 -9.11 -12.15
C ASN A 138 -18.03 -10.39 -11.38
N LEU A 139 -16.88 -10.46 -10.69
CA LEU A 139 -16.49 -11.55 -9.81
C LEU A 139 -16.42 -11.06 -8.35
N PRO A 140 -16.48 -11.98 -7.37
CA PRO A 140 -16.07 -11.65 -6.00
C PRO A 140 -14.66 -11.04 -6.02
N GLY A 141 -14.43 -9.98 -5.25
CA GLY A 141 -13.15 -9.28 -5.28
C GLY A 141 -12.97 -8.29 -6.43
N SER A 142 -14.04 -7.93 -7.15
CA SER A 142 -14.02 -6.84 -8.13
C SER A 142 -13.43 -5.58 -7.50
N GLN A 143 -12.33 -5.09 -8.07
CA GLN A 143 -11.56 -3.96 -7.56
C GLN A 143 -11.13 -3.05 -8.71
N ALA A 144 -11.06 -1.75 -8.44
CA ALA A 144 -10.48 -0.79 -9.38
C ALA A 144 -9.13 -0.31 -8.84
N THR A 145 -8.19 -0.06 -9.75
CA THR A 145 -6.86 0.42 -9.40
C THR A 145 -6.35 1.43 -10.42
N MET A 146 -5.46 2.30 -9.98
CA MET A 146 -4.68 3.23 -10.81
C MET A 146 -3.32 3.47 -10.18
N PHE A 147 -2.29 3.69 -11.02
CA PHE A 147 -0.94 4.02 -10.60
C PHE A 147 -0.51 5.37 -11.17
N ILE A 148 0.07 6.19 -10.32
CA ILE A 148 0.73 7.44 -10.69
C ILE A 148 2.15 7.48 -10.15
N LYS A 149 2.95 8.46 -10.59
CA LYS A 149 4.27 8.76 -10.02
C LYS A 149 4.25 10.12 -9.34
N ASP A 150 4.97 10.22 -8.23
CA ASP A 150 5.35 11.53 -7.71
C ASP A 150 6.52 12.12 -8.54
N PRO A 151 6.89 13.41 -8.34
CA PRO A 151 7.97 14.03 -9.10
C PRO A 151 9.34 13.39 -8.94
N SER A 152 9.56 12.62 -7.88
CA SER A 152 10.81 11.89 -7.62
C SER A 152 10.78 10.44 -8.15
N GLY A 153 9.69 10.03 -8.82
CA GLY A 153 9.54 8.70 -9.42
C GLY A 153 9.00 7.64 -8.47
N ASN A 154 8.61 7.97 -7.24
CA ASN A 154 7.92 7.03 -6.37
C ASN A 154 6.56 6.66 -6.97
N HIS A 155 6.24 5.37 -6.95
CA HIS A 155 4.98 4.87 -7.49
C HIS A 155 3.93 4.81 -6.39
N LEU A 156 2.75 5.34 -6.70
CA LEU A 156 1.60 5.32 -5.81
C LEU A 156 0.47 4.53 -6.48
N GLU A 157 -0.08 3.56 -5.74
CA GLU A 157 -1.27 2.82 -6.15
C GLU A 157 -2.48 3.25 -5.33
N PHE A 158 -3.56 3.61 -6.01
CA PHE A 158 -4.85 3.83 -5.38
C PHE A 158 -5.80 2.75 -5.85
N LYS A 159 -6.38 2.02 -4.92
CA LYS A 159 -7.33 0.93 -5.22
C LYS A 159 -8.59 1.05 -4.38
N THR A 160 -9.65 0.43 -4.88
CA THR A 160 -10.93 0.32 -4.18
C THR A 160 -11.56 -1.03 -4.50
N PHE A 161 -12.42 -1.50 -3.62
CA PHE A 161 -13.18 -2.73 -3.79
C PHE A 161 -14.66 -2.41 -3.88
N ARG A 162 -15.40 -3.21 -4.66
CA ARG A 162 -16.87 -3.12 -4.70
C ARG A 162 -17.49 -3.60 -3.39
N ASP A 163 -16.85 -4.55 -2.74
CA ASP A 163 -17.23 -5.14 -1.47
C ASP A 163 -15.99 -5.19 -0.57
N ASP A 164 -16.00 -4.45 0.51
CA ASP A 164 -14.88 -4.37 1.46
C ASP A 164 -14.56 -5.72 2.11
N SER A 165 -15.50 -6.66 2.16
CA SER A 165 -15.23 -8.00 2.65
C SER A 165 -14.18 -8.73 1.82
N ALA A 166 -13.99 -8.33 0.55
CA ALA A 166 -13.00 -8.90 -0.35
C ALA A 166 -11.56 -8.39 -0.12
N ILE A 167 -11.36 -7.34 0.67
CA ILE A 167 -10.01 -6.73 0.88
C ILE A 167 -9.01 -7.76 1.41
N PHE A 168 -9.46 -8.65 2.29
CA PHE A 168 -8.62 -9.69 2.93
C PHE A 168 -9.14 -11.11 2.69
N ASP A 169 -10.08 -11.27 1.77
CA ASP A 169 -10.61 -12.58 1.44
C ASP A 169 -9.57 -13.39 0.64
N SER A 170 -9.31 -14.62 1.07
CA SER A 170 -8.36 -15.54 0.44
C SER A 170 -9.05 -16.67 -0.33
N SER A 171 -10.37 -16.63 -0.47
CA SER A 171 -11.17 -17.73 -1.05
C SER A 171 -11.29 -17.68 -2.57
N TRP A 172 -10.73 -16.68 -3.25
CA TRP A 172 -10.79 -16.45 -4.70
C TRP A 172 -9.43 -16.15 -5.33
#